data_85ed08ae385bfb0578608befba54e0a9
#
_entry.id   85ed08ae385bfb0578608befba54e0a9
#
_cell.length_a   1.000
_cell.length_b   1.000
_cell.length_c   1.000
_cell.angle_alpha   90.00
_cell.angle_beta   90.00
_cell.angle_gamma   90.00
#
_symmetry.space_group_name_H-M   'P 1'
#
loop_
_entity.id
_entity.type
_entity.pdbx_description
1 polymer ?
#
loop_
_entity_poly.entity_id
_entity_poly.type
_entity_poly.pdbx_seq_one_letter_code
_entity_poly.pdbx_strand_id
1 'polypeptide(L)'
;MKRHLLTILLCCWAAACYAQNANDFYPTGLESQQKPIPYPFLREADVIWSTTLWKTIDLNEAFNQYFYFPIEREDPTGKISLAFILWNALEAGELPIFEDDELKIPLDAELFIKRYTKADTITLEIGYDEDDNELYQTYIRPHYFESYEIKQYALREVWFIGKQDTRQDSRRMALAPIKEIYRSIASGDDIYMGRAAIFWVPMQNPFVRNVLARNSSYFDGNNDVGQPSWDYVFVNQLYNAFITRESNRYNRTISSYLTGHDAILEAEAIEERVFNIGEDMWEY
;
A
#
# COMPACT_ATOMS: atom_id res chain seq x y z
N MET A 1 -28.75 -6.97 -53.65
CA MET A 1 -28.30 -7.87 -52.58
C MET A 1 -27.04 -7.34 -51.83
N LYS A 2 -25.94 -7.00 -52.50
CA LYS A 2 -24.69 -6.55 -51.78
C LYS A 2 -24.87 -5.27 -50.95
N ARG A 3 -25.69 -4.30 -51.38
CA ARG A 3 -25.94 -3.04 -50.63
C ARG A 3 -26.76 -3.25 -49.35
N HIS A 4 -27.71 -4.17 -49.33
CA HIS A 4 -28.52 -4.49 -48.15
C HIS A 4 -27.71 -5.32 -47.11
N LEU A 5 -26.77 -6.14 -47.59
CA LEU A 5 -25.87 -6.87 -46.68
C LEU A 5 -24.93 -5.92 -45.94
N LEU A 6 -24.44 -4.89 -46.64
CA LEU A 6 -23.54 -3.88 -46.05
C LEU A 6 -24.26 -3.01 -44.99
N THR A 7 -25.53 -2.64 -45.25
CA THR A 7 -26.34 -1.88 -44.27
C THR A 7 -26.70 -2.72 -43.05
N ILE A 8 -27.01 -4.00 -43.22
CA ILE A 8 -27.25 -4.90 -42.08
C ILE A 8 -25.98 -5.09 -41.25
N LEU A 9 -24.81 -5.23 -41.86
CA LEU A 9 -23.51 -5.34 -41.13
C LEU A 9 -23.18 -4.06 -40.40
N LEU A 10 -23.45 -2.89 -40.97
CA LEU A 10 -23.23 -1.59 -40.29
C LEU A 10 -24.20 -1.39 -39.11
N CYS A 11 -25.48 -1.79 -39.26
CA CYS A 11 -26.44 -1.74 -38.15
C CYS A 11 -26.08 -2.72 -37.00
N CYS A 12 -25.59 -3.93 -37.32
CA CYS A 12 -25.13 -4.87 -36.32
C CYS A 12 -23.87 -4.36 -35.59
N TRP A 13 -22.97 -3.65 -36.26
CA TRP A 13 -21.78 -3.06 -35.66
C TRP A 13 -22.14 -1.87 -34.76
N ALA A 14 -23.08 -1.04 -35.16
CA ALA A 14 -23.60 0.04 -34.32
C ALA A 14 -24.33 -0.48 -33.07
N ALA A 15 -25.13 -1.56 -33.23
CA ALA A 15 -25.81 -2.21 -32.11
C ALA A 15 -24.81 -2.86 -31.08
N ALA A 16 -23.70 -3.44 -31.60
CA ALA A 16 -22.65 -3.99 -30.73
C ALA A 16 -21.91 -2.91 -29.90
N CYS A 17 -21.73 -1.70 -30.46
CA CYS A 17 -21.16 -0.57 -29.73
C CYS A 17 -22.08 -0.03 -28.60
N TYR A 18 -23.41 -0.13 -28.80
CA TYR A 18 -24.36 0.26 -27.74
C TYR A 18 -24.57 -0.80 -26.68
N ALA A 19 -24.30 -2.07 -26.97
CA ALA A 19 -24.49 -3.17 -26.03
C ALA A 19 -23.41 -3.22 -24.90
N GLN A 20 -22.30 -2.51 -25.05
CA GLN A 20 -21.23 -2.50 -24.05
C GLN A 20 -21.55 -1.66 -22.80
N ASN A 21 -22.56 -0.79 -22.83
CA ASN A 21 -22.90 0.13 -21.74
C ASN A 21 -24.27 -0.15 -21.10
N ALA A 22 -24.92 -1.29 -21.39
CA ALA A 22 -26.27 -1.55 -20.91
C ALA A 22 -26.37 -1.84 -19.39
N ASN A 23 -25.24 -2.09 -18.73
CA ASN A 23 -25.16 -2.34 -17.29
C ASN A 23 -24.56 -1.18 -16.48
N ASP A 24 -24.12 -0.11 -17.15
CA ASP A 24 -23.59 1.05 -16.42
C ASP A 24 -24.76 1.92 -15.95
N PHE A 25 -25.02 1.86 -14.65
CA PHE A 25 -25.98 2.73 -13.99
C PHE A 25 -25.60 4.21 -14.12
N TYR A 26 -24.30 4.49 -14.28
CA TYR A 26 -23.76 5.82 -14.54
C TYR A 26 -23.07 5.86 -15.91
N PRO A 27 -23.67 6.52 -16.92
CA PRO A 27 -23.07 6.63 -18.26
C PRO A 27 -21.92 7.63 -18.37
N THR A 28 -21.25 7.95 -17.30
CA THR A 28 -20.19 8.95 -17.29
C THR A 28 -18.87 8.35 -16.88
N GLY A 29 -18.04 8.16 -17.88
CA GLY A 29 -16.59 8.26 -17.81
C GLY A 29 -15.93 7.78 -16.52
N LEU A 30 -15.88 6.47 -16.33
CA LEU A 30 -14.91 5.82 -15.43
C LEU A 30 -13.48 6.39 -15.58
N GLU A 31 -13.18 7.06 -16.69
CA GLU A 31 -11.92 7.76 -16.93
C GLU A 31 -11.62 8.88 -15.91
N SER A 32 -12.65 9.51 -15.33
CA SER A 32 -12.43 10.55 -14.32
C SER A 32 -12.02 9.98 -12.96
N GLN A 33 -12.40 8.75 -12.65
CA GLN A 33 -12.03 8.05 -11.43
C GLN A 33 -10.63 7.40 -11.50
N GLN A 34 -10.07 7.28 -12.71
CA GLN A 34 -8.76 6.68 -12.93
C GLN A 34 -7.59 7.68 -12.87
N LYS A 35 -7.86 8.94 -12.57
CA LYS A 35 -6.83 9.99 -12.46
C LYS A 35 -6.53 10.30 -11.00
N PRO A 36 -5.25 10.53 -10.67
CA PRO A 36 -4.87 10.97 -9.33
C PRO A 36 -5.56 12.29 -8.96
N ILE A 37 -5.99 12.42 -7.71
CA ILE A 37 -6.58 13.64 -7.19
C ILE A 37 -5.49 14.71 -7.11
N PRO A 38 -5.66 15.89 -7.75
CA PRO A 38 -4.65 16.91 -7.70
C PRO A 38 -4.53 17.48 -6.28
N TYR A 39 -3.30 17.55 -5.77
CA TYR A 39 -3.04 18.32 -4.55
C TYR A 39 -3.04 19.83 -4.85
N PRO A 40 -3.51 20.67 -3.93
CA PRO A 40 -3.34 22.10 -4.03
C PRO A 40 -1.88 22.47 -4.24
N PHE A 41 -1.63 23.48 -5.08
CA PHE A 41 -0.27 23.98 -5.27
C PHE A 41 0.23 24.65 -3.99
N LEU A 42 1.39 24.21 -3.50
CA LEU A 42 2.04 24.71 -2.31
C LEU A 42 3.47 25.12 -2.63
N ARG A 43 3.82 26.37 -2.37
CA ARG A 43 5.20 26.84 -2.44
C ARG A 43 5.85 26.71 -1.07
N GLU A 44 7.13 26.36 -1.04
CA GLU A 44 7.90 26.26 0.20
C GLU A 44 7.85 27.56 1.03
N ALA A 45 7.89 28.73 0.36
CA ALA A 45 7.78 30.04 1.00
C ALA A 45 6.41 30.35 1.63
N ASP A 46 5.39 29.58 1.29
CA ASP A 46 4.02 29.72 1.84
C ASP A 46 3.79 28.80 3.04
N VAL A 47 4.73 27.92 3.39
CA VAL A 47 4.65 27.06 4.58
C VAL A 47 5.12 27.82 5.80
N ILE A 48 4.24 27.99 6.81
CA ILE A 48 4.55 28.62 8.09
C ILE A 48 5.15 27.62 9.07
N TRP A 49 4.57 26.42 9.09
CA TRP A 49 4.94 25.34 9.99
C TRP A 49 4.82 23.99 9.28
N SER A 50 5.72 23.10 9.57
CA SER A 50 5.63 21.71 9.12
C SER A 50 6.33 20.75 10.07
N THR A 51 5.79 19.55 10.17
CA THR A 51 6.41 18.40 10.85
C THR A 51 6.24 17.13 10.03
N THR A 52 7.14 16.18 10.24
CA THR A 52 7.03 14.86 9.62
C THR A 52 6.62 13.84 10.66
N LEU A 53 5.59 13.07 10.37
CA LEU A 53 5.08 11.98 11.19
C LEU A 53 5.26 10.66 10.45
N TRP A 54 5.67 9.64 11.19
CA TRP A 54 5.65 8.25 10.74
C TRP A 54 4.53 7.55 11.45
N LYS A 55 3.63 6.99 10.67
CA LYS A 55 2.45 6.28 11.14
C LYS A 55 2.49 4.82 10.70
N THR A 56 1.80 3.98 11.41
CA THR A 56 1.61 2.58 11.03
C THR A 56 0.12 2.28 10.92
N ILE A 57 -0.30 1.74 9.78
CA ILE A 57 -1.63 1.21 9.52
C ILE A 57 -1.59 -0.27 9.90
N ASP A 58 -2.31 -0.68 10.93
CA ASP A 58 -2.38 -2.08 11.35
C ASP A 58 -3.57 -2.77 10.67
N LEU A 59 -3.32 -3.86 9.95
CA LEU A 59 -4.34 -4.59 9.20
C LEU A 59 -5.20 -5.51 10.07
N ASN A 60 -4.84 -5.68 11.36
CA ASN A 60 -5.68 -6.37 12.32
C ASN A 60 -6.87 -5.51 12.78
N GLU A 61 -6.80 -4.20 12.62
CA GLU A 61 -7.90 -3.31 12.94
C GLU A 61 -9.06 -3.50 11.96
N ALA A 62 -10.28 -3.60 12.46
CA ALA A 62 -11.48 -3.86 11.66
C ALA A 62 -11.67 -2.81 10.55
N PHE A 63 -11.37 -1.54 10.84
CA PHE A 63 -11.49 -0.45 9.88
C PHE A 63 -10.48 -0.55 8.72
N ASN A 64 -9.32 -1.16 8.95
CA ASN A 64 -8.24 -1.28 7.97
C ASN A 64 -8.28 -2.61 7.18
N GLN A 65 -9.22 -3.51 7.45
CA GLN A 65 -9.23 -4.84 6.82
C GLN A 65 -9.33 -4.81 5.31
N TYR A 66 -9.90 -3.77 4.73
CA TYR A 66 -9.98 -3.63 3.27
C TYR A 66 -8.60 -3.42 2.58
N PHE A 67 -7.55 -3.08 3.33
CA PHE A 67 -6.17 -3.11 2.84
C PHE A 67 -5.63 -4.53 2.69
N TYR A 68 -6.15 -5.46 3.50
CA TYR A 68 -5.69 -6.84 3.54
C TYR A 68 -6.39 -7.71 2.50
N PHE A 69 -7.69 -7.48 2.26
CA PHE A 69 -8.50 -8.27 1.33
C PHE A 69 -8.49 -7.70 -0.09
N PRO A 70 -8.61 -8.56 -1.13
CA PRO A 70 -8.66 -10.03 -1.07
C PRO A 70 -7.26 -10.63 -0.85
N ILE A 71 -7.21 -11.79 -0.20
CA ILE A 71 -5.95 -12.51 0.06
C ILE A 71 -5.46 -13.18 -1.23
N GLU A 72 -6.40 -13.64 -2.05
CA GLU A 72 -6.11 -14.34 -3.30
C GLU A 72 -5.67 -13.36 -4.39
N ARG A 73 -4.69 -13.78 -5.20
CA ARG A 73 -4.18 -12.98 -6.31
C ARG A 73 -5.19 -12.84 -7.45
N GLU A 74 -6.04 -13.85 -7.64
CA GLU A 74 -7.09 -13.91 -8.65
C GLU A 74 -8.46 -13.98 -7.97
N ASP A 75 -9.01 -12.85 -7.60
CA ASP A 75 -10.37 -12.76 -7.09
C ASP A 75 -11.37 -12.78 -8.27
N PRO A 76 -12.47 -13.56 -8.19
CA PRO A 76 -13.53 -13.59 -9.21
C PRO A 76 -14.13 -12.21 -9.51
N THR A 77 -14.05 -11.26 -8.59
CA THR A 77 -14.52 -9.86 -8.79
C THR A 77 -13.53 -8.99 -9.55
N GLY A 78 -12.33 -9.51 -9.86
CA GLY A 78 -11.27 -8.76 -10.54
C GLY A 78 -10.56 -7.73 -9.67
N LYS A 79 -10.82 -7.73 -8.35
CA LYS A 79 -10.18 -6.83 -7.40
C LYS A 79 -8.99 -7.53 -6.75
N ILE A 80 -7.98 -6.74 -6.42
CA ILE A 80 -6.74 -7.21 -5.80
C ILE A 80 -6.37 -6.34 -4.61
N SER A 81 -5.70 -6.92 -3.61
CA SER A 81 -5.25 -6.19 -2.42
C SER A 81 -4.20 -5.15 -2.77
N LEU A 82 -4.05 -4.14 -1.90
CA LEU A 82 -3.00 -3.13 -2.07
C LEU A 82 -1.61 -3.75 -2.19
N ALA A 83 -1.33 -4.80 -1.43
CA ALA A 83 -0.05 -5.51 -1.49
C ALA A 83 0.24 -6.07 -2.89
N PHE A 84 -0.73 -6.73 -3.52
CA PHE A 84 -0.60 -7.25 -4.89
C PHE A 84 -0.56 -6.13 -5.94
N ILE A 85 -1.29 -5.03 -5.74
CA ILE A 85 -1.21 -3.87 -6.64
C ILE A 85 0.21 -3.33 -6.69
N LEU A 86 0.82 -3.12 -5.52
CA LEU A 86 2.19 -2.64 -5.43
C LEU A 86 3.19 -3.65 -6.01
N TRP A 87 3.00 -4.95 -5.73
CA TRP A 87 3.87 -5.99 -6.25
C TRP A 87 3.78 -6.14 -7.77
N ASN A 88 2.57 -6.17 -8.33
CA ASN A 88 2.36 -6.26 -9.77
C ASN A 88 2.92 -5.03 -10.51
N ALA A 89 2.78 -3.84 -9.95
CA ALA A 89 3.36 -2.62 -10.51
C ALA A 89 4.91 -2.63 -10.43
N LEU A 90 5.47 -3.25 -9.40
CA LEU A 90 6.91 -3.47 -9.26
C LEU A 90 7.41 -4.45 -10.33
N GLU A 91 6.73 -5.59 -10.53
CA GLU A 91 7.05 -6.57 -11.59
C GLU A 91 6.94 -5.96 -13.00
N ALA A 92 6.00 -5.04 -13.20
CA ALA A 92 5.84 -4.30 -14.45
C ALA A 92 6.90 -3.19 -14.66
N GLY A 93 7.76 -2.91 -13.65
CA GLY A 93 8.74 -1.83 -13.70
C GLY A 93 8.14 -0.42 -13.64
N GLU A 94 6.87 -0.29 -13.24
CA GLU A 94 6.16 0.99 -13.12
C GLU A 94 6.41 1.67 -11.77
N LEU A 95 6.96 0.94 -10.78
CA LEU A 95 7.07 1.39 -9.40
C LEU A 95 8.54 1.64 -9.02
N PRO A 96 8.96 2.88 -8.79
CA PRO A 96 10.26 3.15 -8.18
C PRO A 96 10.22 2.75 -6.70
N ILE A 97 11.25 2.03 -6.24
CA ILE A 97 11.35 1.57 -4.86
C ILE A 97 12.64 2.03 -4.20
N PHE A 98 12.59 2.15 -2.86
CA PHE A 98 13.69 2.62 -2.03
C PHE A 98 13.88 1.71 -0.82
N GLU A 99 15.10 1.70 -0.27
CA GLU A 99 15.43 0.94 0.92
C GLU A 99 15.01 1.68 2.19
N ASP A 100 15.08 3.02 2.17
CA ASP A 100 14.87 3.89 3.33
C ASP A 100 13.56 4.68 3.25
N ASP A 101 13.05 5.06 4.41
CA ASP A 101 11.84 5.88 4.57
C ASP A 101 12.02 7.32 4.08
N GLU A 102 13.26 7.81 3.99
CA GLU A 102 13.58 9.14 3.47
C GLU A 102 13.67 9.19 1.95
N LEU A 103 13.58 8.04 1.26
CA LEU A 103 13.63 7.89 -0.20
C LEU A 103 14.98 8.35 -0.79
N LYS A 104 16.09 8.10 -0.09
CA LYS A 104 17.45 8.50 -0.52
C LYS A 104 18.18 7.39 -1.23
N ILE A 105 17.91 6.13 -0.87
CA ILE A 105 18.63 4.96 -1.37
C ILE A 105 17.72 4.19 -2.32
N PRO A 106 17.84 4.40 -3.66
CA PRO A 106 17.02 3.68 -4.62
C PRO A 106 17.40 2.20 -4.67
N LEU A 107 16.41 1.33 -4.80
CA LEU A 107 16.57 -0.10 -5.02
C LEU A 107 16.35 -0.42 -6.50
N ASP A 108 17.16 -1.35 -7.01
CA ASP A 108 16.92 -1.94 -8.32
C ASP A 108 15.79 -2.96 -8.22
N ALA A 109 14.69 -2.71 -8.93
CA ALA A 109 13.48 -3.53 -8.87
C ALA A 109 13.73 -4.98 -9.31
N GLU A 110 14.49 -5.20 -10.40
CA GLU A 110 14.76 -6.55 -10.91
C GLU A 110 15.62 -7.36 -9.93
N LEU A 111 16.66 -6.73 -9.39
CA LEU A 111 17.52 -7.37 -8.39
C LEU A 111 16.76 -7.64 -7.08
N PHE A 112 15.89 -6.73 -6.69
CA PHE A 112 15.05 -6.88 -5.51
C PHE A 112 14.09 -8.06 -5.67
N ILE A 113 13.31 -8.13 -6.77
CA ILE A 113 12.39 -9.23 -7.08
C ILE A 113 13.14 -10.55 -7.08
N LYS A 114 14.28 -10.63 -7.79
CA LYS A 114 15.10 -11.84 -7.87
C LYS A 114 15.60 -12.31 -6.50
N ARG A 115 15.93 -11.37 -5.60
CA ARG A 115 16.34 -11.69 -4.23
C ARG A 115 15.16 -12.17 -3.40
N TYR A 116 14.00 -11.50 -3.52
CA TYR A 116 12.80 -11.82 -2.76
C TYR A 116 12.20 -13.17 -3.16
N THR A 117 12.16 -13.47 -4.46
CA THR A 117 11.61 -14.72 -5.02
C THR A 117 12.62 -15.86 -5.05
N LYS A 118 13.79 -15.68 -4.40
CA LYS A 118 14.80 -16.73 -4.34
C LYS A 118 14.21 -17.99 -3.70
N ALA A 119 14.28 -19.10 -4.45
CA ALA A 119 13.76 -20.38 -4.00
C ALA A 119 14.50 -20.88 -2.76
N ASP A 120 13.75 -21.33 -1.78
CA ASP A 120 14.28 -22.04 -0.63
C ASP A 120 14.55 -23.49 -0.97
N THR A 121 15.66 -23.99 -0.47
CA THR A 121 16.03 -25.42 -0.62
C THR A 121 15.64 -26.13 0.66
N ILE A 122 14.62 -26.99 0.59
CA ILE A 122 14.16 -27.80 1.70
C ILE A 122 14.68 -29.22 1.51
N THR A 123 15.43 -29.72 2.48
CA THR A 123 15.88 -31.12 2.52
C THR A 123 14.98 -31.87 3.50
N LEU A 124 14.23 -32.83 2.99
CA LEU A 124 13.35 -33.67 3.78
C LEU A 124 13.93 -35.09 3.85
N GLU A 125 13.88 -35.68 5.03
CA GLU A 125 14.09 -37.08 5.22
C GLU A 125 12.93 -37.87 4.60
N ILE A 126 13.22 -38.77 3.66
CA ILE A 126 12.21 -39.56 2.94
C ILE A 126 12.18 -41.03 3.39
N GLY A 127 13.08 -41.45 4.27
CA GLY A 127 13.16 -42.81 4.80
C GLY A 127 14.59 -43.28 4.98
N TYR A 128 14.74 -44.59 5.08
CA TYR A 128 16.03 -45.25 5.25
C TYR A 128 16.32 -46.15 4.05
N ASP A 129 17.58 -46.32 3.70
CA ASP A 129 18.03 -47.30 2.71
C ASP A 129 18.09 -48.74 3.32
N GLU A 130 18.49 -49.73 2.50
CA GLU A 130 18.62 -51.12 2.94
C GLU A 130 19.72 -51.34 4.02
N ASP A 131 20.61 -50.34 4.18
CA ASP A 131 21.72 -50.34 5.14
C ASP A 131 21.41 -49.44 6.38
N ASP A 132 20.15 -49.01 6.58
CA ASP A 132 19.68 -48.19 7.69
C ASP A 132 20.25 -46.75 7.70
N ASN A 133 20.71 -46.22 6.54
CA ASN A 133 21.11 -44.85 6.41
C ASN A 133 19.92 -43.95 6.02
N GLU A 134 19.85 -42.75 6.61
CA GLU A 134 18.82 -41.78 6.33
C GLU A 134 18.91 -41.26 4.88
N LEU A 135 17.82 -41.38 4.14
CA LEU A 135 17.67 -40.90 2.79
C LEU A 135 17.06 -39.49 2.82
N TYR A 136 17.74 -38.55 2.21
CA TYR A 136 17.29 -37.14 2.12
C TYR A 136 16.96 -36.80 0.67
N GLN A 137 15.82 -36.16 0.48
CA GLN A 137 15.46 -35.57 -0.80
C GLN A 137 15.41 -34.04 -0.67
N THR A 138 16.07 -33.37 -1.59
CA THR A 138 16.10 -31.92 -1.67
C THR A 138 15.03 -31.45 -2.63
N TYR A 139 14.14 -30.61 -2.13
CA TYR A 139 13.10 -29.93 -2.91
C TYR A 139 13.44 -28.46 -3.02
N ILE A 140 13.28 -27.90 -4.22
CA ILE A 140 13.37 -26.46 -4.46
C ILE A 140 11.95 -25.93 -4.37
N ARG A 141 11.65 -25.14 -3.33
CA ARG A 141 10.37 -24.46 -3.15
C ARG A 141 10.52 -23.01 -3.62
N PRO A 142 9.90 -22.62 -4.75
CA PRO A 142 9.90 -21.22 -5.14
C PRO A 142 9.14 -20.40 -4.10
N HIS A 143 9.72 -19.29 -3.67
CA HIS A 143 9.05 -18.34 -2.81
C HIS A 143 8.35 -17.32 -3.69
N TYR A 144 7.03 -17.21 -3.55
CA TYR A 144 6.21 -16.20 -4.22
C TYR A 144 5.81 -15.13 -3.22
N PHE A 145 5.59 -13.92 -3.70
CA PHE A 145 5.01 -12.87 -2.88
C PHE A 145 3.54 -13.19 -2.59
N GLU A 146 3.18 -13.16 -1.33
CA GLU A 146 1.83 -13.43 -0.85
C GLU A 146 1.30 -12.26 -0.02
N SER A 147 0.08 -11.77 -0.33
CA SER A 147 -0.47 -10.59 0.36
C SER A 147 -0.69 -10.82 1.86
N TYR A 148 -0.95 -12.05 2.28
CA TYR A 148 -1.15 -12.39 3.70
C TYR A 148 0.10 -12.25 4.56
N GLU A 149 1.30 -12.16 3.96
CA GLU A 149 2.54 -11.89 4.68
C GLU A 149 2.59 -10.44 5.20
N ILE A 150 1.86 -9.54 4.53
CA ILE A 150 1.79 -8.14 4.93
C ILE A 150 0.85 -8.00 6.11
N LYS A 151 1.37 -7.49 7.22
CA LYS A 151 0.61 -7.31 8.47
C LYS A 151 0.31 -5.85 8.77
N GLN A 152 1.13 -4.95 8.24
CA GLN A 152 1.02 -3.51 8.47
C GLN A 152 1.53 -2.75 7.25
N TYR A 153 1.17 -1.47 7.17
CA TYR A 153 1.83 -0.52 6.27
C TYR A 153 2.44 0.61 7.09
N ALA A 154 3.72 0.91 6.84
CA ALA A 154 4.34 2.13 7.34
C ALA A 154 4.06 3.27 6.39
N LEU A 155 3.77 4.44 6.95
CA LEU A 155 3.44 5.64 6.20
C LEU A 155 4.26 6.81 6.76
N ARG A 156 4.92 7.56 5.88
CA ARG A 156 5.55 8.84 6.22
C ARG A 156 4.71 9.98 5.67
N GLU A 157 4.29 10.86 6.55
CA GLU A 157 3.47 12.03 6.23
C GLU A 157 4.19 13.33 6.60
N VAL A 158 3.98 14.37 5.82
CA VAL A 158 4.36 15.74 6.18
C VAL A 158 3.08 16.52 6.46
N TRP A 159 2.97 17.01 7.67
CA TRP A 159 1.91 17.89 8.12
C TRP A 159 2.39 19.32 8.05
N PHE A 160 1.58 20.24 7.58
CA PHE A 160 1.97 21.62 7.38
C PHE A 160 0.79 22.58 7.50
N ILE A 161 1.11 23.86 7.74
CA ILE A 161 0.17 24.98 7.75
C ILE A 161 0.66 25.99 6.73
N GLY A 162 -0.23 26.33 5.79
CA GLY A 162 0.04 27.32 4.74
C GLY A 162 -0.42 28.74 5.14
N LYS A 163 0.28 29.75 4.61
CA LYS A 163 -0.07 31.17 4.85
C LYS A 163 -1.44 31.58 4.31
N GLN A 164 -1.87 30.93 3.21
CA GLN A 164 -3.06 31.37 2.49
C GLN A 164 -4.34 30.86 3.12
N ASP A 165 -4.31 29.61 3.61
CA ASP A 165 -5.51 28.94 4.11
C ASP A 165 -5.55 28.85 5.64
N THR A 166 -4.46 29.15 6.35
CA THR A 166 -4.29 28.91 7.80
C THR A 166 -4.77 27.53 8.27
N ARG A 167 -5.10 26.67 7.31
CA ARG A 167 -5.61 25.31 7.54
C ARG A 167 -4.47 24.33 7.61
N GLN A 168 -4.54 23.47 8.58
CA GLN A 168 -3.63 22.33 8.66
C GLN A 168 -3.99 21.30 7.58
N ASP A 169 -2.99 20.88 6.81
CA ASP A 169 -3.12 19.86 5.78
C ASP A 169 -1.95 18.89 5.88
N SER A 170 -2.05 17.71 5.23
CA SER A 170 -1.02 16.71 5.27
C SER A 170 -0.82 16.04 3.92
N ARG A 171 0.44 15.65 3.63
CA ARG A 171 0.81 14.91 2.42
C ARG A 171 1.51 13.62 2.75
N ARG A 172 1.08 12.52 2.14
CA ARG A 172 1.72 11.21 2.23
C ARG A 172 2.93 11.23 1.33
N MET A 173 4.09 11.00 1.92
CA MET A 173 5.37 11.09 1.21
C MET A 173 5.89 9.72 0.81
N ALA A 174 5.78 8.73 1.71
CA ALA A 174 6.27 7.39 1.47
C ALA A 174 5.36 6.35 2.11
N LEU A 175 5.24 5.19 1.48
CA LEU A 175 4.47 4.03 1.93
C LEU A 175 5.35 2.79 1.85
N ALA A 176 5.29 1.92 2.84
CA ALA A 176 5.99 0.63 2.81
C ALA A 176 5.12 -0.49 3.36
N PRO A 177 4.99 -1.62 2.66
CA PRO A 177 4.44 -2.84 3.24
C PRO A 177 5.41 -3.42 4.27
N ILE A 178 4.86 -3.83 5.42
CA ILE A 178 5.61 -4.42 6.54
C ILE A 178 5.21 -5.88 6.68
N LYS A 179 6.22 -6.74 6.73
CA LYS A 179 6.03 -8.16 7.06
C LYS A 179 6.70 -8.54 8.37
N GLU A 180 6.24 -9.64 8.95
CA GLU A 180 6.89 -10.27 10.09
C GLU A 180 8.07 -11.11 9.63
N ILE A 181 9.16 -11.01 10.36
CA ILE A 181 10.38 -11.76 10.10
C ILE A 181 10.48 -12.88 11.11
N TYR A 182 10.63 -14.09 10.61
CA TYR A 182 10.84 -15.29 11.40
C TYR A 182 12.21 -15.90 11.07
N ARG A 183 12.84 -16.49 12.06
CA ARG A 183 14.08 -17.24 11.91
C ARG A 183 13.83 -18.70 12.27
N SER A 184 13.94 -19.57 11.28
CA SER A 184 13.86 -21.02 11.49
C SER A 184 15.10 -21.52 12.24
N ILE A 185 14.87 -22.31 13.28
CA ILE A 185 15.92 -23.01 14.03
C ILE A 185 15.93 -24.50 13.66
N ALA A 186 17.07 -25.12 13.94
CA ALA A 186 17.29 -26.52 13.63
C ALA A 186 16.28 -27.51 14.26
N SER A 187 15.53 -27.07 15.28
CA SER A 187 14.43 -27.84 15.89
C SER A 187 13.12 -27.83 15.08
N GLY A 188 13.05 -27.06 13.99
CA GLY A 188 11.84 -26.90 13.17
C GLY A 188 10.88 -25.80 13.66
N ASP A 189 11.19 -25.11 14.74
CA ASP A 189 10.41 -24.00 15.26
C ASP A 189 10.86 -22.67 14.63
N ASP A 190 9.91 -21.78 14.36
CA ASP A 190 10.17 -20.45 13.87
C ASP A 190 10.15 -19.42 15.02
N ILE A 191 11.27 -18.74 15.22
CA ILE A 191 11.36 -17.67 16.22
C ILE A 191 11.00 -16.34 15.55
N TYR A 192 10.02 -15.64 16.10
CA TYR A 192 9.69 -14.28 15.72
C TYR A 192 10.84 -13.32 16.03
N MET A 193 11.34 -12.62 15.01
CA MET A 193 12.47 -11.69 15.09
C MET A 193 12.05 -10.22 15.09
N GLY A 194 10.81 -9.93 14.64
CA GLY A 194 10.30 -8.58 14.53
C GLY A 194 9.57 -8.32 13.24
N ARG A 195 9.37 -7.04 12.93
CA ARG A 195 8.72 -6.56 11.71
C ARG A 195 9.68 -5.68 10.94
N ALA A 196 9.65 -5.77 9.60
CA ALA A 196 10.43 -4.89 8.75
C ALA A 196 9.66 -4.49 7.50
N ALA A 197 9.91 -3.27 7.06
CA ALA A 197 9.46 -2.79 5.77
C ALA A 197 10.17 -3.57 4.66
N ILE A 198 9.43 -3.97 3.64
CA ILE A 198 9.96 -4.73 2.51
C ILE A 198 10.66 -3.77 1.53
N PHE A 199 9.99 -2.69 1.18
CA PHE A 199 10.49 -1.60 0.34
C PHE A 199 9.65 -0.35 0.58
N TRP A 200 10.18 0.82 0.24
CA TRP A 200 9.49 2.10 0.32
C TRP A 200 9.11 2.61 -1.05
N VAL A 201 7.91 3.18 -1.15
CA VAL A 201 7.32 3.70 -2.39
C VAL A 201 7.07 5.21 -2.23
N PRO A 202 7.55 6.06 -3.18
CA PRO A 202 7.34 7.51 -3.12
C PRO A 202 5.91 7.89 -3.53
N MET A 203 5.05 8.19 -2.56
CA MET A 203 3.63 8.48 -2.76
C MET A 203 3.35 9.74 -3.60
N GLN A 204 4.32 10.67 -3.70
CA GLN A 204 4.17 11.89 -4.53
C GLN A 204 4.60 11.70 -5.98
N ASN A 205 5.16 10.53 -6.31
CA ASN A 205 5.57 10.22 -7.68
C ASN A 205 4.33 10.02 -8.58
N PRO A 206 4.24 10.70 -9.74
CA PRO A 206 3.10 10.57 -10.65
C PRO A 206 2.82 9.14 -11.12
N PHE A 207 3.85 8.32 -11.33
CA PHE A 207 3.68 6.91 -11.72
C PHE A 207 3.01 6.10 -10.63
N VAL A 208 3.45 6.26 -9.38
CA VAL A 208 2.86 5.61 -8.21
C VAL A 208 1.41 6.03 -8.04
N ARG A 209 1.14 7.32 -8.11
CA ARG A 209 -0.21 7.86 -8.00
C ARG A 209 -1.15 7.36 -9.11
N ASN A 210 -0.64 7.23 -10.33
CA ASN A 210 -1.40 6.64 -11.44
C ASN A 210 -1.73 5.16 -11.18
N VAL A 211 -0.78 4.37 -10.61
CA VAL A 211 -1.05 2.98 -10.21
C VAL A 211 -2.15 2.92 -9.17
N LEU A 212 -2.07 3.76 -8.12
CA LEU A 212 -3.08 3.81 -7.05
C LEU A 212 -4.45 4.32 -7.54
N ALA A 213 -4.47 5.27 -8.48
CA ALA A 213 -5.71 5.82 -9.03
C ALA A 213 -6.45 4.84 -9.95
N ARG A 214 -5.73 3.97 -10.68
CA ARG A 214 -6.31 2.96 -11.57
C ARG A 214 -6.96 1.80 -10.83
N ASN A 215 -6.60 1.59 -9.59
CA ASN A 215 -7.05 0.44 -8.80
C ASN A 215 -8.02 0.90 -7.70
N SER A 216 -9.17 0.23 -7.62
CA SER A 216 -10.18 0.49 -6.60
C SER A 216 -9.90 -0.29 -5.32
N SER A 217 -10.29 0.27 -4.18
CA SER A 217 -10.23 -0.38 -2.87
C SER A 217 -11.55 -1.07 -2.51
N TYR A 218 -11.53 -1.95 -1.51
CA TYR A 218 -12.71 -2.59 -0.92
C TYR A 218 -13.31 -1.80 0.25
N PHE A 219 -13.13 -0.48 0.28
CA PHE A 219 -13.49 0.36 1.43
C PHE A 219 -14.92 0.18 1.93
N ASP A 220 -15.88 0.03 1.02
CA ASP A 220 -17.27 -0.26 1.37
C ASP A 220 -17.80 -1.45 0.56
N GLY A 221 -17.74 -2.63 1.14
CA GLY A 221 -18.18 -3.87 0.51
C GLY A 221 -19.68 -3.96 0.22
N ASN A 222 -20.50 -3.06 0.80
CA ASN A 222 -21.93 -3.03 0.62
C ASN A 222 -22.40 -1.97 -0.39
N ASN A 223 -21.49 -1.15 -0.91
CA ASN A 223 -21.80 -0.06 -1.81
C ASN A 223 -21.05 -0.22 -3.15
N ASP A 224 -21.71 -0.76 -4.15
CA ASP A 224 -21.14 -0.97 -5.48
C ASP A 224 -20.80 0.33 -6.22
N VAL A 225 -21.45 1.43 -5.83
CA VAL A 225 -21.30 2.75 -6.46
C VAL A 225 -20.08 3.52 -5.91
N GLY A 226 -19.71 3.25 -4.67
CA GLY A 226 -18.78 4.06 -3.90
C GLY A 226 -17.43 3.40 -3.64
N GLN A 227 -16.87 2.65 -4.61
CA GLN A 227 -15.55 2.05 -4.41
C GLN A 227 -14.46 3.06 -4.79
N PRO A 228 -13.86 3.75 -3.80
CA PRO A 228 -12.85 4.75 -4.05
C PRO A 228 -11.56 4.08 -4.58
N SER A 229 -10.82 4.83 -5.40
CA SER A 229 -9.47 4.42 -5.79
C SER A 229 -8.53 4.46 -4.56
N TRP A 230 -7.43 3.73 -4.62
CA TRP A 230 -6.41 3.80 -3.57
C TRP A 230 -5.81 5.20 -3.43
N ASP A 231 -5.68 5.95 -4.52
CA ASP A 231 -5.25 7.36 -4.45
C ASP A 231 -6.24 8.20 -3.62
N TYR A 232 -7.56 8.01 -3.81
CA TYR A 232 -8.60 8.67 -3.03
C TYR A 232 -8.52 8.29 -1.54
N VAL A 233 -8.32 7.01 -1.23
CA VAL A 233 -8.16 6.52 0.14
C VAL A 233 -7.02 7.24 0.86
N PHE A 234 -5.86 7.33 0.22
CA PHE A 234 -4.70 7.97 0.81
C PHE A 234 -4.84 9.50 0.89
N VAL A 235 -5.40 10.15 -0.14
CA VAL A 235 -5.60 11.61 -0.12
C VAL A 235 -6.58 12.01 0.99
N ASN A 236 -7.68 11.28 1.16
CA ASN A 236 -8.71 11.60 2.16
C ASN A 236 -8.51 10.90 3.52
N GLN A 237 -7.38 10.20 3.72
CA GLN A 237 -7.06 9.54 4.99
C GLN A 237 -8.14 8.57 5.48
N LEU A 238 -8.69 7.78 4.57
CA LEU A 238 -9.72 6.79 4.91
C LEU A 238 -9.09 5.53 5.54
N TYR A 239 -8.25 5.67 6.53
CA TYR A 239 -7.59 4.60 7.26
C TYR A 239 -7.33 5.04 8.69
N ASN A 240 -7.23 4.06 9.58
CA ASN A 240 -6.76 4.29 10.94
C ASN A 240 -5.27 3.97 11.04
N ALA A 241 -4.50 4.87 11.65
CA ALA A 241 -3.05 4.71 11.78
C ALA A 241 -2.55 5.38 13.05
N PHE A 242 -1.66 4.71 13.76
CA PHE A 242 -1.04 5.26 14.96
C PHE A 242 0.37 5.79 14.69
N ILE A 243 0.75 6.85 15.41
CA ILE A 243 2.05 7.50 15.27
C ILE A 243 3.13 6.62 15.93
N THR A 244 4.20 6.35 15.19
CA THR A 244 5.35 5.58 15.68
C THR A 244 6.60 6.44 15.88
N ARG A 245 6.68 7.57 15.19
CA ARG A 245 7.80 8.52 15.27
C ARG A 245 7.35 9.90 14.82
N GLU A 246 7.89 10.92 15.45
CA GLU A 246 7.80 12.31 15.01
C GLU A 246 9.19 12.83 14.64
N SER A 247 9.25 13.76 13.67
CA SER A 247 10.47 14.50 13.36
C SER A 247 10.81 15.43 14.51
N ASN A 248 11.74 14.99 15.34
CA ASN A 248 12.24 15.74 16.47
C ASN A 248 13.78 15.74 16.48
N ARG A 249 14.36 16.53 17.37
CA ARG A 249 15.82 16.65 17.49
C ARG A 249 16.56 15.33 17.68
N TYR A 250 15.91 14.32 18.24
CA TYR A 250 16.51 13.04 18.56
C TYR A 250 16.24 11.96 17.53
N ASN A 251 15.30 12.19 16.61
CA ASN A 251 14.88 11.25 15.53
C ASN A 251 14.65 9.81 16.05
N ARG A 252 13.99 9.68 17.21
CA ARG A 252 13.74 8.39 17.87
C ARG A 252 12.34 7.90 17.59
N THR A 253 12.18 6.58 17.47
CA THR A 253 10.87 5.94 17.50
C THR A 253 10.33 5.91 18.92
N ILE A 254 9.02 6.02 19.11
CA ILE A 254 8.38 5.96 20.44
C ILE A 254 8.76 4.66 21.17
N SER A 255 8.78 3.55 20.44
CA SER A 255 9.15 2.23 20.98
C SER A 255 10.59 2.14 21.49
N SER A 256 11.46 3.09 21.14
CA SER A 256 12.85 3.12 21.61
C SER A 256 13.01 3.66 23.05
N TYR A 257 11.99 4.35 23.58
CA TYR A 257 12.05 4.97 24.91
C TYR A 257 10.81 4.70 25.76
N LEU A 258 9.69 4.27 25.18
CA LEU A 258 8.46 3.89 25.89
C LEU A 258 7.96 2.53 25.39
N THR A 259 7.29 1.78 26.25
CA THR A 259 6.72 0.46 25.92
C THR A 259 5.30 0.33 26.44
N GLY A 260 4.51 -0.54 25.77
CA GLY A 260 3.15 -0.85 26.21
C GLY A 260 2.22 0.35 26.16
N HIS A 261 1.45 0.57 27.21
CA HIS A 261 0.45 1.63 27.31
C HIS A 261 1.04 3.04 27.21
N ASP A 262 2.23 3.27 27.79
CA ASP A 262 2.87 4.58 27.76
C ASP A 262 3.26 5.00 26.33
N ALA A 263 3.59 4.04 25.46
CA ALA A 263 3.86 4.32 24.06
C ALA A 263 2.62 4.75 23.30
N ILE A 264 1.45 4.22 23.64
CA ILE A 264 0.16 4.63 23.06
C ILE A 264 -0.18 6.05 23.50
N LEU A 265 -0.07 6.35 24.80
CA LEU A 265 -0.33 7.69 25.33
C LEU A 265 0.60 8.75 24.72
N GLU A 266 1.86 8.41 24.47
CA GLU A 266 2.79 9.33 23.79
C GLU A 266 2.38 9.57 22.33
N ALA A 267 1.93 8.54 21.60
CA ALA A 267 1.43 8.69 20.26
C ALA A 267 0.20 9.62 20.20
N GLU A 268 -0.74 9.44 21.13
CA GLU A 268 -1.91 10.32 21.28
C GLU A 268 -1.51 11.75 21.66
N ALA A 269 -0.54 11.93 22.58
CA ALA A 269 -0.03 13.25 22.96
C ALA A 269 0.67 13.98 21.82
N ILE A 270 1.36 13.25 20.94
CA ILE A 270 1.93 13.84 19.71
C ILE A 270 0.80 14.29 18.76
N GLU A 271 -0.22 13.47 18.57
CA GLU A 271 -1.35 13.79 17.71
C GLU A 271 -2.11 15.02 18.21
N GLU A 272 -2.42 15.06 19.51
CA GLU A 272 -3.07 16.21 20.16
C GLU A 272 -2.23 17.50 20.03
N ARG A 273 -0.91 17.40 20.23
CA ARG A 273 -0.01 18.54 20.07
C ARG A 273 0.00 19.08 18.64
N VAL A 274 0.05 18.20 17.65
CA VAL A 274 0.02 18.58 16.24
C VAL A 274 -1.31 19.22 15.89
N PHE A 275 -2.42 18.67 16.40
CA PHE A 275 -3.75 19.24 16.22
C PHE A 275 -3.88 20.63 16.86
N ASN A 276 -3.42 20.82 18.10
CA ASN A 276 -3.49 22.09 18.83
C ASN A 276 -2.69 23.18 18.14
N ILE A 277 -1.55 22.87 17.51
CA ILE A 277 -0.81 23.85 16.70
C ILE A 277 -1.67 24.39 15.56
N GLY A 278 -2.50 23.53 14.93
CA GLY A 278 -3.46 23.95 13.92
C GLY A 278 -4.53 24.90 14.48
N GLU A 279 -5.08 24.58 15.65
CA GLU A 279 -6.10 25.38 16.34
C GLU A 279 -5.55 26.75 16.77
N ASP A 280 -4.38 26.78 17.41
CA ASP A 280 -3.74 28.03 17.90
C ASP A 280 -3.46 29.03 16.78
N MET A 281 -3.26 28.57 15.55
CA MET A 281 -3.03 29.45 14.39
C MET A 281 -4.31 30.12 13.87
N TRP A 282 -5.49 29.68 14.31
CA TRP A 282 -6.77 30.31 13.96
C TRP A 282 -7.10 31.53 14.86
N GLU A 283 -6.48 31.64 16.03
CA GLU A 283 -6.75 32.71 16.99
C GLU A 283 -5.98 34.02 16.69
N TYR A 284 -5.12 34.02 15.70
CA TYR A 284 -4.34 35.15 15.23
C TYR A 284 -4.71 35.47 13.77
#